data_b9c75b8534cd687ea9ea97202401040a
#
_entry.id   b9c75b8534cd687ea9ea97202401040a
#
_cell.length_a   1.000
_cell.length_b   1.000
_cell.length_c   1.000
_cell.angle_alpha   90.00
_cell.angle_beta   90.00
_cell.angle_gamma   90.00
#
_symmetry.space_group_name_H-M   'P 1'
#
loop_
_entity.id
_entity.type
_entity.pdbx_description
1 polymer ?
#
loop_
_entity_poly.entity_id
_entity_poly.type
_entity_poly.pdbx_seq_one_letter_code
_entity_poly.pdbx_strand_id
1 'polypeptide(L)'
;MNAARLPPTWTLALLFGLLLLSRVRAVGEPLVRPPQCAGTWYPGDPQALREQVDGLLSKAASQPVAAKPCALICPHAGYRYSAPVAAAAYACLRGHSYKRVIVIAFSHRYAGRYRGVDVPKELTAYATPLGEIQLDRAACDRLLETSVVFRSNPGVDAAEHSLELQLPFLQRVLDRFTLVPLLVGQMSEADYARAAKALLPLVDEDTLLVASTDFTHYGPSFDYVPFRQDVERRLRELADQAAAPLLNCDFDGFVAHLKKTQDTICGRDAVCLLLRVLSMGGPTQSVRAAFDTSGRQTGDWTDSVTYQSFVFTRAPGRLSPPERAELLRLARQTVTAHVTGQPLPQVDPETLPEKLRGPGACFVTLQNHGELRGCIGNMVAEGPLYEAVMRNAIAACQDPRFLDNPVTPQELDQLHIEISYLTPLKRVKSPEEIVVGRHGLLIGLDGRRGVLLPQVAYERGWTREEFLTQTCFKAGLPGDAWKLPEAQIDCFEAEVFGEPEK
;
A
#
# COMPACT_ATOMS: atom_id res chain seq x y z
N MET A 1 31.36 -86.48 27.59
CA MET A 1 31.99 -87.07 26.37
C MET A 1 31.50 -86.21 25.21
N ASN A 2 32.47 -85.64 24.54
CA ASN A 2 32.47 -84.92 23.23
C ASN A 2 31.40 -83.87 22.93
N ALA A 3 31.84 -82.65 23.12
CA ALA A 3 31.29 -81.43 22.55
C ALA A 3 31.75 -81.30 21.09
N ALA A 4 30.81 -81.03 20.18
CA ALA A 4 31.11 -80.58 18.81
C ALA A 4 30.80 -79.06 18.74
N ARG A 5 31.85 -78.26 18.44
CA ARG A 5 31.78 -76.81 18.17
C ARG A 5 31.40 -76.65 16.70
N LEU A 6 30.39 -75.74 16.48
CA LEU A 6 30.09 -75.16 15.17
C LEU A 6 30.68 -73.73 15.10
N PRO A 7 31.15 -73.24 13.94
CA PRO A 7 31.79 -71.92 13.82
C PRO A 7 30.80 -70.77 13.64
N PRO A 8 31.21 -69.53 13.93
CA PRO A 8 30.32 -68.36 13.86
C PRO A 8 30.13 -67.89 12.40
N THR A 9 28.86 -67.76 12.03
CA THR A 9 28.43 -67.14 10.78
C THR A 9 28.62 -65.65 10.84
N TRP A 10 29.40 -65.14 9.96
CA TRP A 10 29.57 -63.69 9.73
C TRP A 10 28.30 -63.12 9.08
N THR A 11 27.54 -62.33 9.79
CA THR A 11 26.43 -61.54 9.27
C THR A 11 27.03 -60.25 8.66
N LEU A 12 27.05 -60.15 7.32
CA LEU A 12 27.32 -58.89 6.60
C LEU A 12 26.18 -57.92 6.89
N ALA A 13 26.42 -56.91 7.73
CA ALA A 13 25.57 -55.76 7.85
C ALA A 13 25.85 -54.81 6.66
N LEU A 14 24.97 -54.79 5.69
CA LEU A 14 24.90 -53.76 4.64
C LEU A 14 24.51 -52.45 5.28
N LEU A 15 25.51 -51.60 5.56
CA LEU A 15 25.32 -50.19 5.84
C LEU A 15 24.88 -49.50 4.54
N PHE A 16 23.58 -49.28 4.37
CA PHE A 16 23.06 -48.29 3.42
C PHE A 16 23.39 -46.90 3.97
N GLY A 17 24.56 -46.39 3.61
CA GLY A 17 24.90 -45.00 3.79
C GLY A 17 24.01 -44.14 2.91
N LEU A 18 23.01 -43.47 3.48
CA LEU A 18 22.37 -42.33 2.85
C LEU A 18 23.44 -41.24 2.68
N LEU A 19 24.05 -41.21 1.50
CA LEU A 19 24.81 -40.06 1.02
C LEU A 19 23.79 -38.94 0.78
N LEU A 20 23.58 -38.08 1.77
CA LEU A 20 23.09 -36.74 1.59
C LEU A 20 24.12 -35.98 0.76
N LEU A 21 24.02 -36.11 -0.57
CA LEU A 21 24.68 -35.20 -1.50
C LEU A 21 24.12 -33.79 -1.29
N SER A 22 24.70 -33.07 -0.36
CA SER A 22 24.62 -31.61 -0.37
C SER A 22 25.24 -31.15 -1.69
N ARG A 23 24.41 -30.96 -2.71
CA ARG A 23 24.86 -30.31 -3.96
C ARG A 23 25.42 -28.94 -3.56
N VAL A 24 26.71 -28.80 -3.61
CA VAL A 24 27.38 -27.50 -3.64
C VAL A 24 26.86 -26.82 -4.91
N ARG A 25 25.99 -25.85 -4.73
CA ARG A 25 25.38 -25.11 -5.83
C ARG A 25 26.45 -24.28 -6.52
N ALA A 26 26.52 -24.33 -7.84
CA ALA A 26 27.43 -23.49 -8.61
C ALA A 26 27.03 -22.00 -8.38
N VAL A 27 28.03 -21.14 -8.22
CA VAL A 27 27.81 -19.69 -8.09
C VAL A 27 27.14 -19.23 -9.39
N GLY A 28 25.89 -18.72 -9.26
CA GLY A 28 25.08 -18.24 -10.38
C GLY A 28 23.86 -19.09 -10.76
N GLU A 29 23.65 -20.27 -10.16
CA GLU A 29 22.38 -21.01 -10.39
C GLU A 29 21.18 -20.30 -9.75
N PRO A 30 20.03 -20.15 -10.47
CA PRO A 30 18.83 -19.51 -9.95
C PRO A 30 18.33 -20.23 -8.68
N LEU A 31 18.03 -19.48 -7.63
CA LEU A 31 17.46 -20.00 -6.39
C LEU A 31 15.95 -19.81 -6.41
N VAL A 32 15.24 -20.88 -6.72
CA VAL A 32 13.78 -20.88 -6.79
C VAL A 32 13.20 -21.38 -5.47
N ARG A 33 12.26 -20.61 -4.89
CA ARG A 33 11.48 -21.08 -3.73
C ARG A 33 10.44 -22.09 -4.20
N PRO A 34 10.50 -23.35 -3.75
CA PRO A 34 9.50 -24.34 -4.11
C PRO A 34 8.15 -24.07 -3.40
N PRO A 35 7.02 -24.52 -3.97
CA PRO A 35 5.73 -24.40 -3.33
C PRO A 35 5.67 -25.22 -2.04
N GLN A 36 5.13 -24.63 -0.96
CA GLN A 36 5.02 -25.28 0.35
C GLN A 36 3.60 -25.81 0.61
N CYS A 37 2.59 -25.24 -0.07
CA CYS A 37 1.18 -25.51 0.16
C CYS A 37 0.54 -26.39 -0.93
N ALA A 38 1.26 -26.68 -2.01
CA ALA A 38 0.78 -27.51 -3.11
C ALA A 38 0.41 -28.92 -2.65
N GLY A 39 -0.78 -29.39 -3.03
CA GLY A 39 -1.32 -30.70 -2.63
C GLY A 39 -1.96 -30.71 -1.22
N THR A 40 -1.91 -29.61 -0.47
CA THR A 40 -2.50 -29.52 0.88
C THR A 40 -3.50 -28.37 1.01
N TRP A 41 -3.11 -27.14 0.70
CA TRP A 41 -3.96 -25.95 0.80
C TRP A 41 -4.63 -25.59 -0.53
N TYR A 42 -4.01 -26.04 -1.63
CA TYR A 42 -4.52 -25.96 -2.99
C TYR A 42 -4.02 -27.18 -3.80
N PRO A 43 -4.61 -27.52 -4.96
CA PRO A 43 -4.19 -28.66 -5.75
C PRO A 43 -2.71 -28.63 -6.13
N GLY A 44 -2.02 -29.76 -5.96
CA GLY A 44 -0.64 -29.94 -6.40
C GLY A 44 -0.50 -30.24 -7.89
N ASP A 45 -1.56 -30.74 -8.53
CA ASP A 45 -1.63 -30.96 -9.97
C ASP A 45 -1.85 -29.63 -10.71
N PRO A 46 -1.05 -29.30 -11.72
CA PRO A 46 -1.14 -28.03 -12.44
C PRO A 46 -2.47 -27.82 -13.13
N GLN A 47 -3.08 -28.87 -13.68
CA GLN A 47 -4.35 -28.76 -14.40
C GLN A 47 -5.51 -28.59 -13.42
N ALA A 48 -5.56 -29.38 -12.37
CA ALA A 48 -6.56 -29.27 -11.33
C ALA A 48 -6.53 -27.88 -10.65
N LEU A 49 -5.33 -27.33 -10.39
CA LEU A 49 -5.19 -25.98 -9.85
C LEU A 49 -5.70 -24.92 -10.82
N ARG A 50 -5.36 -25.03 -12.11
CA ARG A 50 -5.86 -24.12 -13.15
C ARG A 50 -7.37 -24.12 -13.23
N GLU A 51 -7.96 -25.31 -13.31
CA GLU A 51 -9.42 -25.49 -13.39
C GLU A 51 -10.13 -24.93 -12.15
N GLN A 52 -9.57 -25.15 -10.95
CA GLN A 52 -10.13 -24.61 -9.72
C GLN A 52 -10.08 -23.08 -9.71
N VAL A 53 -8.92 -22.48 -9.99
CA VAL A 53 -8.78 -21.01 -9.95
C VAL A 53 -9.64 -20.35 -11.05
N ASP A 54 -9.62 -20.87 -12.28
CA ASP A 54 -10.43 -20.35 -13.38
C ASP A 54 -11.93 -20.49 -13.09
N GLY A 55 -12.34 -21.61 -12.49
CA GLY A 55 -13.72 -21.82 -12.05
C GLY A 55 -14.17 -20.86 -10.96
N LEU A 56 -13.28 -20.54 -10.00
CA LEU A 56 -13.53 -19.54 -8.97
C LEU A 56 -13.65 -18.13 -9.57
N LEU A 57 -12.69 -17.76 -10.40
CA LEU A 57 -12.68 -16.46 -11.07
C LEU A 57 -13.91 -16.26 -11.96
N SER A 58 -14.37 -17.30 -12.67
CA SER A 58 -15.54 -17.21 -13.55
C SER A 58 -16.84 -17.02 -12.78
N LYS A 59 -16.94 -17.58 -11.57
CA LYS A 59 -18.12 -17.49 -10.70
C LYS A 59 -18.10 -16.23 -9.83
N ALA A 60 -16.95 -15.59 -9.70
CA ALA A 60 -16.83 -14.40 -8.87
C ALA A 60 -17.73 -13.27 -9.41
N ALA A 61 -18.61 -12.77 -8.55
CA ALA A 61 -19.34 -11.55 -8.82
C ALA A 61 -18.34 -10.39 -8.79
N SER A 62 -17.89 -9.94 -9.97
CA SER A 62 -17.02 -8.77 -10.05
C SER A 62 -17.83 -7.54 -9.68
N GLN A 63 -17.43 -6.84 -8.63
CA GLN A 63 -17.88 -5.48 -8.39
C GLN A 63 -17.35 -4.61 -9.55
N PRO A 64 -18.21 -3.83 -10.22
CA PRO A 64 -17.71 -2.93 -11.24
C PRO A 64 -16.79 -1.89 -10.60
N VAL A 65 -15.51 -1.96 -10.88
CA VAL A 65 -14.55 -0.91 -10.51
C VAL A 65 -14.34 -0.01 -11.72
N ALA A 66 -14.56 1.29 -11.52
CA ALA A 66 -14.54 2.27 -12.60
C ALA A 66 -13.12 2.56 -13.15
N ALA A 67 -12.06 2.12 -12.45
CA ALA A 67 -10.67 2.40 -12.79
C ALA A 67 -9.78 1.17 -12.54
N LYS A 68 -8.58 1.19 -13.13
CA LYS A 68 -7.56 0.15 -12.94
C LYS A 68 -7.26 -0.04 -11.44
N PRO A 69 -7.40 -1.24 -10.86
CA PRO A 69 -7.03 -1.49 -9.47
C PRO A 69 -5.55 -1.20 -9.21
N CYS A 70 -5.25 -0.51 -8.11
CA CYS A 70 -3.86 -0.26 -7.69
C CYS A 70 -3.45 -1.12 -6.49
N ALA A 71 -4.44 -1.63 -5.73
CA ALA A 71 -4.15 -2.56 -4.64
C ALA A 71 -5.33 -3.48 -4.35
N LEU A 72 -5.02 -4.62 -3.72
CA LEU A 72 -5.97 -5.60 -3.19
C LEU A 72 -5.64 -5.92 -1.73
N ILE A 73 -6.68 -6.29 -0.96
CA ILE A 73 -6.54 -7.10 0.25
C ILE A 73 -7.22 -8.43 -0.04
N CYS A 74 -6.53 -9.55 0.19
CA CYS A 74 -7.04 -10.89 -0.09
C CYS A 74 -6.73 -11.86 1.05
N PRO A 75 -7.66 -12.80 1.36
CA PRO A 75 -7.44 -13.83 2.37
C PRO A 75 -6.47 -14.90 1.89
N HIS A 76 -5.90 -15.68 2.85
CA HIS A 76 -4.88 -16.69 2.59
C HIS A 76 -5.09 -18.01 3.34
N ALA A 77 -6.29 -18.33 3.80
CA ALA A 77 -6.63 -19.67 4.23
C ALA A 77 -6.63 -20.66 3.05
N GLY A 78 -6.66 -21.95 3.34
CA GLY A 78 -6.75 -22.97 2.29
C GLY A 78 -7.88 -22.69 1.30
N TYR A 79 -7.66 -22.96 0.04
CA TYR A 79 -8.56 -22.58 -1.07
C TYR A 79 -10.00 -23.05 -0.89
N ARG A 80 -10.20 -24.17 -0.16
CA ARG A 80 -11.55 -24.62 0.21
C ARG A 80 -12.36 -23.54 0.92
N TYR A 81 -11.73 -22.69 1.71
CA TYR A 81 -12.38 -21.70 2.57
C TYR A 81 -12.31 -20.28 2.01
N SER A 82 -11.11 -19.80 1.69
CA SER A 82 -10.86 -18.40 1.40
C SER A 82 -10.90 -18.04 -0.10
N ALA A 83 -10.66 -19.01 -0.98
CA ALA A 83 -10.51 -18.74 -2.40
C ALA A 83 -11.72 -18.09 -3.08
N PRO A 84 -12.99 -18.40 -2.73
CA PRO A 84 -14.13 -17.69 -3.30
C PRO A 84 -14.13 -16.19 -3.00
N VAL A 85 -13.69 -15.81 -1.78
CA VAL A 85 -13.58 -14.41 -1.36
C VAL A 85 -12.38 -13.72 -2.04
N ALA A 86 -11.24 -14.40 -2.15
CA ALA A 86 -10.08 -13.90 -2.88
C ALA A 86 -10.40 -13.68 -4.38
N ALA A 87 -11.08 -14.64 -5.01
CA ALA A 87 -11.46 -14.59 -6.41
C ALA A 87 -12.26 -13.34 -6.78
N ALA A 88 -13.12 -12.84 -5.87
CA ALA A 88 -13.91 -11.63 -6.12
C ALA A 88 -13.04 -10.39 -6.33
N ALA A 89 -11.94 -10.26 -5.58
CA ALA A 89 -10.99 -9.16 -5.77
C ALA A 89 -10.10 -9.39 -7.01
N TYR A 90 -9.57 -10.61 -7.18
CA TYR A 90 -8.73 -10.94 -8.33
C TYR A 90 -9.46 -10.83 -9.67
N ALA A 91 -10.76 -11.13 -9.73
CA ALA A 91 -11.57 -10.98 -10.94
C ALA A 91 -11.62 -9.53 -11.46
N CYS A 92 -11.46 -8.54 -10.57
CA CYS A 92 -11.39 -7.12 -10.94
C CYS A 92 -10.10 -6.75 -11.70
N LEU A 93 -9.08 -7.61 -11.71
CA LEU A 93 -7.84 -7.39 -12.46
C LEU A 93 -7.95 -7.78 -13.94
N ARG A 94 -9.01 -8.46 -14.35
CA ARG A 94 -9.18 -8.90 -15.74
C ARG A 94 -9.17 -7.72 -16.72
N GLY A 95 -8.42 -7.88 -17.79
CA GLY A 95 -8.24 -6.83 -18.81
C GLY A 95 -7.24 -5.74 -18.43
N HIS A 96 -6.63 -5.83 -17.24
CA HIS A 96 -5.55 -4.95 -16.82
C HIS A 96 -4.20 -5.67 -16.85
N SER A 97 -3.14 -4.93 -17.10
CA SER A 97 -1.75 -5.42 -17.09
C SER A 97 -0.92 -4.68 -16.05
N TYR A 98 0.04 -5.41 -15.47
CA TYR A 98 0.97 -4.86 -14.49
C TYR A 98 2.37 -5.42 -14.77
N LYS A 99 3.39 -4.58 -14.68
CA LYS A 99 4.80 -5.02 -14.82
C LYS A 99 5.32 -5.62 -13.51
N ARG A 100 4.83 -5.10 -12.38
CA ARG A 100 5.26 -5.48 -11.03
C ARG A 100 4.07 -5.76 -10.13
N VAL A 101 4.19 -6.82 -9.32
CA VAL A 101 3.28 -7.07 -8.19
C VAL A 101 4.08 -7.10 -6.91
N ILE A 102 3.72 -6.26 -5.95
CA ILE A 102 4.29 -6.26 -4.60
C ILE A 102 3.28 -6.97 -3.70
N VAL A 103 3.65 -8.17 -3.22
CA VAL A 103 2.80 -8.92 -2.27
C VAL A 103 3.31 -8.67 -0.86
N ILE A 104 2.48 -8.05 -0.04
CA ILE A 104 2.74 -7.74 1.36
C ILE A 104 2.01 -8.80 2.19
N ALA A 105 2.73 -9.72 2.76
CA ALA A 105 2.23 -10.84 3.51
C ALA A 105 2.81 -10.86 4.93
N PHE A 106 2.47 -11.87 5.71
CA PHE A 106 2.82 -11.99 7.12
C PHE A 106 3.46 -13.35 7.37
N SER A 107 4.43 -13.44 8.28
CA SER A 107 5.05 -14.72 8.63
C SER A 107 4.46 -15.31 9.91
N HIS A 108 3.64 -16.35 9.78
CA HIS A 108 3.00 -17.04 10.90
C HIS A 108 4.02 -17.71 11.84
N ARG A 109 5.09 -18.29 11.31
CA ARG A 109 6.15 -18.92 12.11
C ARG A 109 6.93 -17.93 12.96
N TYR A 110 7.06 -16.71 12.51
CA TYR A 110 7.81 -15.66 13.18
C TYR A 110 6.92 -14.60 13.80
N ALA A 111 5.61 -14.87 13.94
CA ALA A 111 4.67 -13.99 14.61
C ALA A 111 5.22 -13.53 15.97
N GLY A 112 5.32 -12.23 16.16
CA GLY A 112 5.87 -11.64 17.40
C GLY A 112 7.39 -11.82 17.62
N ARG A 113 8.11 -12.52 16.75
CA ARG A 113 9.57 -12.79 16.88
C ARG A 113 10.41 -12.10 15.84
N TYR A 114 9.80 -11.54 14.79
CA TYR A 114 10.46 -10.83 13.72
C TYR A 114 9.99 -9.37 13.70
N ARG A 115 10.91 -8.45 13.43
CA ARG A 115 10.63 -7.01 13.32
C ARG A 115 11.09 -6.48 11.97
N GLY A 116 10.28 -5.61 11.38
CA GLY A 116 10.53 -5.03 10.06
C GLY A 116 9.93 -5.87 8.94
N VAL A 117 10.50 -5.78 7.77
CA VAL A 117 10.03 -6.42 6.54
C VAL A 117 11.12 -7.31 5.97
N ASP A 118 10.82 -8.60 5.81
CA ASP A 118 11.72 -9.53 5.12
C ASP A 118 11.58 -9.39 3.62
N VAL A 119 12.73 -9.31 2.95
CA VAL A 119 12.88 -9.29 1.49
C VAL A 119 13.94 -10.32 1.12
N PRO A 120 13.63 -11.33 0.30
CA PRO A 120 14.61 -12.37 -0.03
C PRO A 120 15.77 -11.80 -0.85
N LYS A 121 17.00 -11.99 -0.36
CA LYS A 121 18.23 -11.52 -1.00
C LYS A 121 18.70 -12.45 -2.12
N GLU A 122 18.55 -13.76 -1.94
CA GLU A 122 19.17 -14.76 -2.83
C GLU A 122 18.16 -15.41 -3.79
N LEU A 123 16.87 -15.35 -3.48
CA LEU A 123 15.85 -15.94 -4.35
C LEU A 123 15.76 -15.19 -5.68
N THR A 124 15.57 -15.93 -6.75
CA THR A 124 15.35 -15.39 -8.10
C THR A 124 13.90 -15.57 -8.56
N ALA A 125 13.20 -16.58 -8.03
CA ALA A 125 11.82 -16.88 -8.39
C ALA A 125 11.07 -17.59 -7.25
N TYR A 126 9.73 -17.55 -7.33
CA TYR A 126 8.82 -18.41 -6.59
C TYR A 126 8.17 -19.40 -7.57
N ALA A 127 8.14 -20.69 -7.21
CA ALA A 127 7.44 -21.70 -7.99
C ALA A 127 6.05 -21.98 -7.42
N THR A 128 5.11 -22.23 -8.31
CA THR A 128 3.81 -22.86 -8.04
C THR A 128 3.63 -24.03 -9.02
N PRO A 129 2.61 -24.89 -8.87
CA PRO A 129 2.31 -25.87 -9.91
C PRO A 129 2.00 -25.26 -11.28
N LEU A 130 1.65 -23.97 -11.36
CA LEU A 130 1.39 -23.27 -12.63
C LEU A 130 2.66 -22.73 -13.30
N GLY A 131 3.82 -22.81 -12.66
CA GLY A 131 5.11 -22.32 -13.17
C GLY A 131 5.80 -21.36 -12.22
N GLU A 132 6.92 -20.82 -12.66
CA GLU A 132 7.74 -19.87 -11.89
C GLU A 132 7.35 -18.43 -12.14
N ILE A 133 7.43 -17.62 -11.07
CA ILE A 133 7.27 -16.17 -11.09
C ILE A 133 8.63 -15.56 -10.74
N GLN A 134 9.21 -14.82 -11.66
CA GLN A 134 10.50 -14.17 -11.46
C GLN A 134 10.39 -12.99 -10.49
N LEU A 135 11.38 -12.81 -9.63
CA LEU A 135 11.46 -11.66 -8.75
C LEU A 135 11.97 -10.42 -9.49
N ASP A 136 11.45 -9.26 -9.10
CA ASP A 136 12.08 -7.97 -9.43
C ASP A 136 13.29 -7.78 -8.52
N ARG A 137 14.45 -8.35 -8.93
CA ARG A 137 15.67 -8.29 -8.12
C ARG A 137 16.14 -6.87 -7.86
N ALA A 138 16.05 -6.00 -8.88
CA ALA A 138 16.46 -4.60 -8.74
C ALA A 138 15.63 -3.87 -7.67
N ALA A 139 14.31 -4.12 -7.64
CA ALA A 139 13.44 -3.56 -6.61
C ALA A 139 13.75 -4.15 -5.22
N CYS A 140 13.95 -5.46 -5.11
CA CYS A 140 14.31 -6.10 -3.84
C CYS A 140 15.63 -5.59 -3.28
N ASP A 141 16.66 -5.48 -4.11
CA ASP A 141 17.97 -5.00 -3.70
C ASP A 141 17.94 -3.52 -3.28
N ARG A 142 17.21 -2.68 -4.03
CA ARG A 142 16.97 -1.29 -3.66
C ARG A 142 16.30 -1.16 -2.29
N LEU A 143 15.29 -1.97 -1.97
CA LEU A 143 14.63 -1.95 -0.66
C LEU A 143 15.61 -2.30 0.47
N LEU A 144 16.44 -3.34 0.28
CA LEU A 144 17.45 -3.77 1.25
C LEU A 144 18.52 -2.70 1.50
N GLU A 145 18.84 -1.88 0.50
CA GLU A 145 19.82 -0.80 0.59
C GLU A 145 19.24 0.49 1.17
N THR A 146 17.95 0.79 0.89
CA THR A 146 17.35 2.10 1.19
C THR A 146 16.99 2.27 2.67
N SER A 147 16.62 1.19 3.39
CA SER A 147 16.09 1.34 4.75
C SER A 147 16.39 0.14 5.63
N VAL A 148 16.82 0.40 6.86
CA VAL A 148 17.05 -0.60 7.91
C VAL A 148 15.80 -1.38 8.33
N VAL A 149 14.62 -0.95 7.89
CA VAL A 149 13.35 -1.67 8.10
C VAL A 149 13.30 -2.93 7.24
N PHE A 150 13.93 -2.91 6.05
CA PHE A 150 14.02 -4.07 5.16
C PHE A 150 15.25 -4.91 5.47
N ARG A 151 15.04 -6.20 5.63
CA ARG A 151 16.10 -7.16 5.98
C ARG A 151 15.89 -8.45 5.22
N SER A 152 16.93 -9.26 5.09
CA SER A 152 16.83 -10.62 4.55
C SER A 152 17.05 -11.64 5.64
N ASN A 153 16.05 -12.48 5.87
CA ASN A 153 16.13 -13.63 6.77
C ASN A 153 15.44 -14.82 6.11
N PRO A 154 16.19 -15.72 5.46
CA PRO A 154 15.63 -16.86 4.73
C PRO A 154 14.70 -17.74 5.55
N GLY A 155 14.85 -17.77 6.87
CA GLY A 155 13.97 -18.52 7.78
C GLY A 155 12.54 -17.99 7.83
N VAL A 156 12.33 -16.69 7.62
CA VAL A 156 11.00 -16.05 7.70
C VAL A 156 10.07 -16.56 6.61
N ASP A 157 10.61 -16.79 5.39
CA ASP A 157 9.85 -17.24 4.23
C ASP A 157 9.83 -18.77 4.04
N ALA A 158 10.78 -19.50 4.59
CA ALA A 158 11.06 -20.90 4.25
C ALA A 158 9.86 -21.86 4.29
N ALA A 159 8.86 -21.59 5.13
CA ALA A 159 7.64 -22.41 5.23
C ALA A 159 6.39 -21.55 5.45
N GLU A 160 6.41 -20.33 4.90
CA GLU A 160 5.28 -19.42 5.01
C GLU A 160 4.31 -19.63 3.83
N HIS A 161 3.01 -19.56 4.13
CA HIS A 161 1.93 -19.82 3.17
C HIS A 161 1.22 -18.54 2.71
N SER A 162 1.19 -17.51 3.54
CA SER A 162 0.36 -16.32 3.32
C SER A 162 0.66 -15.59 2.00
N LEU A 163 1.91 -15.58 1.56
CA LEU A 163 2.31 -15.04 0.28
C LEU A 163 1.99 -16.01 -0.86
N GLU A 164 2.32 -17.28 -0.67
CA GLU A 164 2.21 -18.32 -1.71
C GLU A 164 0.79 -18.48 -2.22
N LEU A 165 -0.21 -18.40 -1.33
CA LEU A 165 -1.63 -18.59 -1.70
C LEU A 165 -2.18 -17.48 -2.62
N GLN A 166 -1.50 -16.36 -2.75
CA GLN A 166 -1.85 -15.30 -3.69
C GLN A 166 -1.36 -15.59 -5.11
N LEU A 167 -0.26 -16.36 -5.24
CA LEU A 167 0.45 -16.50 -6.50
C LEU A 167 -0.35 -17.21 -7.60
N PRO A 168 -1.10 -18.32 -7.36
CA PRO A 168 -1.88 -18.96 -8.42
C PRO A 168 -2.98 -18.05 -9.00
N PHE A 169 -3.61 -17.19 -8.18
CA PHE A 169 -4.57 -16.22 -8.69
C PHE A 169 -3.89 -15.20 -9.60
N LEU A 170 -2.76 -14.63 -9.18
CA LEU A 170 -1.99 -13.68 -9.99
C LEU A 170 -1.56 -14.30 -11.33
N GLN A 171 -1.09 -15.54 -11.33
CA GLN A 171 -0.71 -16.26 -12.56
C GLN A 171 -1.88 -16.54 -13.51
N ARG A 172 -3.14 -16.54 -13.00
CA ARG A 172 -4.33 -16.78 -13.83
C ARG A 172 -4.98 -15.51 -14.35
N VAL A 173 -4.76 -14.37 -13.69
CA VAL A 173 -5.40 -13.10 -14.09
C VAL A 173 -4.45 -12.15 -14.80
N LEU A 174 -3.12 -12.33 -14.63
CA LEU A 174 -2.07 -11.51 -15.26
C LEU A 174 -1.23 -12.35 -16.22
N ASP A 175 -0.84 -11.77 -17.36
CA ASP A 175 -0.02 -12.47 -18.35
C ASP A 175 1.45 -12.58 -17.91
N ARG A 176 2.09 -11.45 -17.65
CA ARG A 176 3.50 -11.37 -17.25
C ARG A 176 3.70 -10.26 -16.23
N PHE A 177 4.38 -10.59 -15.16
CA PHE A 177 4.78 -9.64 -14.12
C PHE A 177 6.01 -10.14 -13.38
N THR A 178 6.71 -9.26 -12.69
CA THR A 178 7.74 -9.60 -11.72
C THR A 178 7.19 -9.41 -10.31
N LEU A 179 7.67 -10.24 -9.36
CA LEU A 179 7.21 -10.25 -7.97
C LEU A 179 8.21 -9.53 -7.07
N VAL A 180 7.70 -8.68 -6.17
CA VAL A 180 8.42 -8.19 -4.99
C VAL A 180 7.73 -8.79 -3.76
N PRO A 181 8.28 -9.86 -3.17
CA PRO A 181 7.70 -10.49 -2.00
C PRO A 181 8.16 -9.81 -0.72
N LEU A 182 7.21 -9.43 0.13
CA LEU A 182 7.44 -8.78 1.42
C LEU A 182 6.74 -9.57 2.52
N LEU A 183 7.50 -10.02 3.54
CA LEU A 183 6.94 -10.65 4.73
C LEU A 183 7.11 -9.71 5.93
N VAL A 184 6.00 -9.15 6.38
CA VAL A 184 5.98 -8.15 7.44
C VAL A 184 5.96 -8.82 8.81
N GLY A 185 6.83 -8.38 9.70
CA GLY A 185 6.82 -8.69 11.13
C GLY A 185 6.21 -7.53 11.93
N GLN A 186 6.51 -7.49 13.23
CA GLN A 186 6.07 -6.39 14.09
C GLN A 186 6.72 -5.08 13.68
N MET A 187 5.93 -4.03 13.59
CA MET A 187 6.36 -2.69 13.20
C MET A 187 5.79 -1.62 14.12
N SER A 188 6.57 -0.57 14.36
CA SER A 188 6.09 0.68 14.96
C SER A 188 5.48 1.60 13.89
N GLU A 189 4.75 2.63 14.30
CA GLU A 189 4.23 3.65 13.37
C GLU A 189 5.35 4.28 12.53
N ALA A 190 6.49 4.56 13.15
CA ALA A 190 7.68 5.07 12.46
C ALA A 190 8.25 4.07 11.45
N ASP A 191 8.15 2.76 11.71
CA ASP A 191 8.59 1.73 10.76
C ASP A 191 7.65 1.64 9.56
N TYR A 192 6.33 1.73 9.75
CA TYR A 192 5.38 1.81 8.63
C TYR A 192 5.65 3.03 7.75
N ALA A 193 5.92 4.20 8.35
CA ALA A 193 6.23 5.41 7.60
C ALA A 193 7.51 5.26 6.78
N ARG A 194 8.59 4.73 7.39
CA ARG A 194 9.87 4.47 6.71
C ARG A 194 9.72 3.45 5.58
N ALA A 195 9.01 2.35 5.84
CA ALA A 195 8.78 1.31 4.83
C ALA A 195 7.95 1.84 3.67
N ALA A 196 6.87 2.58 3.95
CA ALA A 196 6.05 3.19 2.93
C ALA A 196 6.83 4.19 2.07
N LYS A 197 7.64 5.06 2.69
CA LYS A 197 8.51 6.00 1.96
C LYS A 197 9.47 5.28 1.01
N ALA A 198 10.05 4.16 1.42
CA ALA A 198 10.95 3.37 0.58
C ALA A 198 10.21 2.62 -0.55
N LEU A 199 8.93 2.24 -0.34
CA LEU A 199 8.11 1.57 -1.35
C LEU A 199 7.54 2.53 -2.41
N LEU A 200 7.24 3.78 -2.05
CA LEU A 200 6.61 4.75 -2.95
C LEU A 200 7.29 4.89 -4.33
N PRO A 201 8.64 4.93 -4.45
CA PRO A 201 9.30 5.01 -5.75
C PRO A 201 9.11 3.78 -6.64
N LEU A 202 8.63 2.66 -6.08
CA LEU A 202 8.30 1.43 -6.81
C LEU A 202 6.82 1.35 -7.21
N VAL A 203 5.98 2.26 -6.69
CA VAL A 203 4.52 2.23 -6.86
C VAL A 203 4.10 3.22 -7.94
N ASP A 204 3.97 2.72 -9.14
CA ASP A 204 3.51 3.43 -10.33
C ASP A 204 2.17 2.86 -10.85
N GLU A 205 1.73 3.25 -12.04
CA GLU A 205 0.50 2.77 -12.68
C GLU A 205 0.59 1.31 -13.18
N ASP A 206 1.81 0.78 -13.32
CA ASP A 206 2.09 -0.61 -13.72
C ASP A 206 2.43 -1.50 -12.52
N THR A 207 2.26 -1.00 -11.30
CA THR A 207 2.51 -1.74 -10.05
C THR A 207 1.19 -2.03 -9.33
N LEU A 208 0.96 -3.31 -9.02
CA LEU A 208 -0.13 -3.78 -8.16
C LEU A 208 0.40 -4.09 -6.76
N LEU A 209 -0.27 -3.60 -5.73
CA LEU A 209 -0.03 -3.98 -4.34
C LEU A 209 -1.05 -5.04 -3.92
N VAL A 210 -0.63 -6.08 -3.21
CA VAL A 210 -1.53 -7.09 -2.63
C VAL A 210 -1.18 -7.30 -1.17
N ALA A 211 -2.07 -6.93 -0.24
CA ALA A 211 -1.93 -7.32 1.16
C ALA A 211 -2.67 -8.64 1.41
N SER A 212 -1.97 -9.58 2.02
CA SER A 212 -2.46 -10.91 2.29
C SER A 212 -2.83 -11.07 3.75
N THR A 213 -4.12 -11.30 4.06
CA THR A 213 -4.62 -11.43 5.43
C THR A 213 -5.96 -12.15 5.50
N ASP A 214 -6.09 -13.09 6.43
CA ASP A 214 -7.40 -13.46 6.96
C ASP A 214 -7.79 -12.44 8.05
N PHE A 215 -9.09 -12.30 8.29
CA PHE A 215 -9.61 -11.39 9.30
C PHE A 215 -9.82 -12.11 10.64
N THR A 216 -10.87 -11.83 11.37
CA THR A 216 -11.09 -12.35 12.71
C THR A 216 -10.96 -13.87 12.78
N HIS A 217 -10.09 -14.36 13.65
CA HIS A 217 -10.02 -15.75 14.09
C HIS A 217 -10.75 -15.87 15.41
N TYR A 218 -12.00 -16.36 15.38
CA TYR A 218 -12.88 -16.48 16.52
C TYR A 218 -12.91 -17.92 17.05
N GLY A 219 -12.87 -18.07 18.35
CA GLY A 219 -13.10 -19.32 19.02
C GLY A 219 -12.03 -19.68 20.06
N PRO A 220 -12.26 -20.74 20.86
CA PRO A 220 -11.30 -21.20 21.86
C PRO A 220 -9.95 -21.60 21.27
N SER A 221 -9.91 -22.15 20.06
CA SER A 221 -8.67 -22.54 19.37
C SER A 221 -7.78 -21.36 19.00
N PHE A 222 -8.34 -20.15 18.98
CA PHE A 222 -7.64 -18.90 18.65
C PHE A 222 -7.46 -17.97 19.86
N ASP A 223 -7.88 -18.45 21.06
CA ASP A 223 -7.88 -17.66 22.30
C ASP A 223 -8.61 -16.29 22.16
N TYR A 224 -9.67 -16.26 21.31
CA TYR A 224 -10.43 -15.04 21.05
C TYR A 224 -11.94 -15.32 21.01
N VAL A 225 -12.63 -15.10 22.15
CA VAL A 225 -14.07 -15.31 22.32
C VAL A 225 -14.71 -14.06 22.93
N PRO A 226 -14.76 -12.93 22.18
CA PRO A 226 -15.29 -11.67 22.71
C PRO A 226 -16.81 -11.69 22.95
N PHE A 227 -17.51 -12.68 22.41
CA PHE A 227 -18.95 -12.92 22.57
C PHE A 227 -19.25 -14.42 22.45
N ARG A 228 -20.37 -14.88 23.04
CA ARG A 228 -20.78 -16.29 23.02
C ARG A 228 -22.19 -16.53 22.49
N GLN A 229 -22.92 -15.46 22.17
CA GLN A 229 -24.29 -15.52 21.62
C GLN A 229 -24.31 -14.79 20.28
N ASP A 230 -25.21 -15.22 19.39
CA ASP A 230 -25.37 -14.62 18.06
C ASP A 230 -24.07 -14.53 17.26
N VAL A 231 -23.22 -15.56 17.33
CA VAL A 231 -21.84 -15.55 16.85
C VAL A 231 -21.78 -15.11 15.39
N GLU A 232 -22.61 -15.66 14.49
CA GLU A 232 -22.64 -15.26 13.08
C GLU A 232 -22.88 -13.77 12.90
N ARG A 233 -23.93 -13.23 13.54
CA ARG A 233 -24.29 -11.82 13.45
C ARG A 233 -23.17 -10.93 14.00
N ARG A 234 -22.60 -11.28 15.16
CA ARG A 234 -21.55 -10.48 15.80
C ARG A 234 -20.22 -10.54 15.06
N LEU A 235 -19.87 -11.67 14.45
CA LEU A 235 -18.70 -11.76 13.55
C LEU A 235 -18.89 -10.85 12.34
N ARG A 236 -20.10 -10.80 11.79
CA ARG A 236 -20.41 -9.86 10.69
C ARG A 236 -20.26 -8.40 11.13
N GLU A 237 -20.80 -8.04 12.28
CA GLU A 237 -20.67 -6.70 12.87
C GLU A 237 -19.20 -6.31 13.10
N LEU A 238 -18.39 -7.23 13.66
CA LEU A 238 -16.95 -7.01 13.86
C LEU A 238 -16.21 -6.85 12.53
N ALA A 239 -16.52 -7.68 11.55
CA ALA A 239 -15.97 -7.58 10.20
C ALA A 239 -16.35 -6.25 9.51
N ASP A 240 -17.57 -5.76 9.71
CA ASP A 240 -18.02 -4.46 9.17
C ASP A 240 -17.31 -3.29 9.87
N GLN A 241 -17.03 -3.39 11.17
CA GLN A 241 -16.20 -2.41 11.90
C GLN A 241 -14.75 -2.39 11.39
N ALA A 242 -14.15 -3.54 11.12
CA ALA A 242 -12.83 -3.63 10.52
C ALA A 242 -12.80 -3.08 9.08
N ALA A 243 -13.88 -3.30 8.31
CA ALA A 243 -13.98 -2.85 6.93
C ALA A 243 -14.12 -1.32 6.80
N ALA A 244 -14.77 -0.65 7.76
CA ALA A 244 -15.03 0.79 7.67
C ALA A 244 -13.76 1.64 7.45
N PRO A 245 -12.68 1.50 8.24
CA PRO A 245 -11.43 2.21 7.97
C PRO A 245 -10.75 1.78 6.66
N LEU A 246 -10.88 0.51 6.24
CA LEU A 246 -10.31 0.05 4.97
C LEU A 246 -11.01 0.72 3.77
N LEU A 247 -12.33 0.87 3.84
CA LEU A 247 -13.13 1.55 2.82
C LEU A 247 -12.79 3.05 2.71
N ASN A 248 -12.22 3.64 3.75
CA ASN A 248 -11.78 5.02 3.77
C ASN A 248 -10.25 5.18 3.60
N CYS A 249 -9.50 4.10 3.39
CA CYS A 249 -8.03 4.09 3.40
C CYS A 249 -7.45 4.74 4.67
N ASP A 250 -8.14 4.57 5.81
CA ASP A 250 -7.84 5.19 7.09
C ASP A 250 -6.95 4.29 7.94
N PHE A 251 -5.64 4.55 7.93
CA PHE A 251 -4.66 3.83 8.73
C PHE A 251 -4.94 3.97 10.24
N ASP A 252 -5.19 5.18 10.71
CA ASP A 252 -5.35 5.45 12.14
C ASP A 252 -6.65 4.83 12.67
N GLY A 253 -7.72 4.89 11.87
CA GLY A 253 -8.99 4.22 12.16
C GLY A 253 -8.83 2.69 12.23
N PHE A 254 -8.03 2.08 11.35
CA PHE A 254 -7.76 0.65 11.41
C PHE A 254 -6.94 0.26 12.64
N VAL A 255 -5.91 1.03 12.98
CA VAL A 255 -5.12 0.85 14.21
C VAL A 255 -6.00 1.03 15.46
N ALA A 256 -6.89 2.02 15.46
CA ALA A 256 -7.84 2.24 16.56
C ALA A 256 -8.82 1.05 16.72
N HIS A 257 -9.33 0.50 15.60
CA HIS A 257 -10.13 -0.72 15.62
C HIS A 257 -9.38 -1.88 16.29
N LEU A 258 -8.14 -2.16 15.86
CA LEU A 258 -7.31 -3.23 16.44
C LEU A 258 -7.06 -3.02 17.94
N LYS A 259 -6.75 -1.81 18.36
CA LYS A 259 -6.54 -1.47 19.79
C LYS A 259 -7.81 -1.66 20.62
N LYS A 260 -8.97 -1.25 20.08
CA LYS A 260 -10.26 -1.32 20.78
C LYS A 260 -10.79 -2.74 20.90
N THR A 261 -10.70 -3.52 19.84
CA THR A 261 -11.36 -4.84 19.74
C THR A 261 -10.42 -6.00 20.05
N GLN A 262 -9.11 -5.80 19.99
CA GLN A 262 -8.09 -6.85 20.01
C GLN A 262 -8.34 -7.93 18.95
N ASP A 263 -8.91 -7.52 17.81
CA ASP A 263 -9.26 -8.41 16.72
C ASP A 263 -8.04 -9.19 16.21
N THR A 264 -8.24 -10.47 15.99
CA THR A 264 -7.20 -11.45 15.66
C THR A 264 -6.90 -11.51 14.17
N ILE A 265 -6.84 -10.36 13.51
CA ILE A 265 -6.46 -10.25 12.10
C ILE A 265 -4.99 -10.63 11.95
N CYS A 266 -4.71 -11.76 11.25
CA CYS A 266 -3.35 -12.31 11.19
C CYS A 266 -2.37 -11.40 10.45
N GLY A 267 -2.76 -10.89 9.29
CA GLY A 267 -1.96 -9.98 8.46
C GLY A 267 -2.16 -8.50 8.78
N ARG A 268 -2.53 -8.12 10.01
CA ARG A 268 -2.77 -6.73 10.39
C ARG A 268 -1.62 -5.79 10.04
N ASP A 269 -0.37 -6.25 10.21
CA ASP A 269 0.82 -5.44 9.89
C ASP A 269 0.99 -5.26 8.37
N ALA A 270 0.63 -6.26 7.57
CA ALA A 270 0.60 -6.15 6.11
C ALA A 270 -0.45 -5.14 5.63
N VAL A 271 -1.65 -5.17 6.24
CA VAL A 271 -2.73 -4.20 5.96
C VAL A 271 -2.32 -2.79 6.38
N CYS A 272 -1.72 -2.62 7.56
CA CYS A 272 -1.21 -1.34 8.03
C CYS A 272 -0.17 -0.76 7.06
N LEU A 273 0.79 -1.57 6.60
CA LEU A 273 1.78 -1.12 5.61
C LEU A 273 1.13 -0.72 4.29
N LEU A 274 0.17 -1.53 3.79
CA LEU A 274 -0.58 -1.19 2.59
C LEU A 274 -1.30 0.16 2.73
N LEU A 275 -2.07 0.35 3.81
CA LEU A 275 -2.80 1.59 4.06
C LEU A 275 -1.85 2.80 4.14
N ARG A 276 -0.68 2.62 4.75
CA ARG A 276 0.33 3.69 4.83
C ARG A 276 0.90 4.05 3.45
N VAL A 277 1.19 3.06 2.61
CA VAL A 277 1.61 3.29 1.22
C VAL A 277 0.51 3.99 0.42
N LEU A 278 -0.75 3.56 0.55
CA LEU A 278 -1.87 4.16 -0.17
C LEU A 278 -2.11 5.61 0.27
N SER A 279 -2.08 5.90 1.57
CA SER A 279 -2.28 7.27 2.09
C SER A 279 -1.22 8.24 1.59
N MET A 280 0.05 7.82 1.52
CA MET A 280 1.15 8.62 0.99
C MET A 280 1.18 8.68 -0.54
N GLY A 281 0.61 7.68 -1.22
CA GLY A 281 0.59 7.57 -2.68
C GLY A 281 -0.51 8.39 -3.37
N GLY A 282 -1.31 9.17 -2.63
CA GLY A 282 -2.40 10.04 -3.11
C GLY A 282 -3.78 9.41 -3.04
N PRO A 283 -4.81 10.15 -3.49
CA PRO A 283 -6.21 9.78 -3.31
C PRO A 283 -6.55 8.38 -3.84
N THR A 284 -7.28 7.62 -3.04
CA THR A 284 -7.64 6.24 -3.35
C THR A 284 -9.10 5.98 -2.96
N GLN A 285 -9.83 5.28 -3.81
CA GLN A 285 -11.16 4.76 -3.52
C GLN A 285 -11.08 3.26 -3.29
N SER A 286 -11.96 2.71 -2.46
CA SER A 286 -11.99 1.28 -2.20
C SER A 286 -13.40 0.73 -2.18
N VAL A 287 -13.51 -0.57 -2.48
CA VAL A 287 -14.73 -1.35 -2.34
C VAL A 287 -14.41 -2.67 -1.67
N ARG A 288 -15.31 -3.16 -0.82
CA ARG A 288 -15.26 -4.55 -0.34
C ARG A 288 -15.82 -5.46 -1.43
N ALA A 289 -14.98 -6.30 -2.02
CA ALA A 289 -15.37 -7.18 -3.11
C ALA A 289 -16.20 -8.37 -2.62
N ALA A 290 -15.82 -8.99 -1.48
CA ALA A 290 -16.55 -10.10 -0.89
C ALA A 290 -16.32 -10.23 0.61
N PHE A 291 -17.22 -11.00 1.23
CA PHE A 291 -17.14 -11.41 2.65
C PHE A 291 -17.73 -12.82 2.80
N ASP A 292 -17.09 -13.68 3.58
CA ASP A 292 -17.60 -14.96 4.02
C ASP A 292 -16.95 -15.39 5.35
N THR A 293 -17.37 -16.54 5.90
CA THR A 293 -16.78 -17.12 7.12
C THR A 293 -16.67 -18.62 6.99
N SER A 294 -15.67 -19.23 7.66
CA SER A 294 -15.60 -20.69 7.71
C SER A 294 -16.79 -21.28 8.44
N GLY A 295 -17.34 -20.59 9.45
CA GLY A 295 -18.55 -21.03 10.15
C GLY A 295 -19.77 -21.14 9.25
N ARG A 296 -19.99 -20.21 8.31
CA ARG A 296 -21.08 -20.32 7.33
C ARG A 296 -20.88 -21.49 6.38
N GLN A 297 -19.64 -21.77 5.98
CA GLN A 297 -19.33 -22.84 5.03
C GLN A 297 -19.41 -24.23 5.66
N THR A 298 -19.12 -24.36 6.95
CA THR A 298 -19.07 -25.65 7.67
C THR A 298 -20.29 -25.92 8.55
N GLY A 299 -21.02 -24.86 8.94
CA GLY A 299 -22.05 -24.92 9.98
C GLY A 299 -21.50 -24.89 11.41
N ASP A 300 -20.15 -24.86 11.59
CA ASP A 300 -19.51 -24.80 12.89
C ASP A 300 -19.11 -23.37 13.25
N TRP A 301 -19.72 -22.86 14.32
CA TRP A 301 -19.48 -21.52 14.85
C TRP A 301 -18.66 -21.53 16.15
N THR A 302 -18.18 -22.70 16.58
CA THR A 302 -17.32 -22.82 17.77
C THR A 302 -15.97 -22.18 17.50
N ASP A 303 -15.38 -22.49 16.34
CA ASP A 303 -14.19 -21.86 15.80
C ASP A 303 -14.50 -21.38 14.39
N SER A 304 -14.33 -20.09 14.14
CA SER A 304 -14.66 -19.50 12.84
C SER A 304 -13.70 -18.41 12.44
N VAL A 305 -13.25 -18.46 11.19
CA VAL A 305 -12.41 -17.42 10.59
C VAL A 305 -13.24 -16.61 9.62
N THR A 306 -13.08 -15.28 9.65
CA THR A 306 -13.74 -14.39 8.68
C THR A 306 -12.79 -14.04 7.54
N TYR A 307 -13.33 -14.01 6.34
CA TYR A 307 -12.62 -13.70 5.11
C TYR A 307 -13.23 -12.46 4.47
N GLN A 308 -12.39 -11.50 4.12
CA GLN A 308 -12.80 -10.32 3.37
C GLN A 308 -11.81 -10.04 2.26
N SER A 309 -12.30 -9.49 1.15
CA SER A 309 -11.45 -8.96 0.11
C SER A 309 -11.84 -7.54 -0.27
N PHE A 310 -10.83 -6.74 -0.60
CA PHE A 310 -11.00 -5.33 -0.97
C PHE A 310 -10.23 -5.03 -2.25
N VAL A 311 -10.78 -4.11 -3.03
CA VAL A 311 -10.16 -3.57 -4.24
C VAL A 311 -9.99 -2.08 -4.05
N PHE A 312 -8.80 -1.58 -4.32
CA PHE A 312 -8.47 -0.16 -4.27
C PHE A 312 -8.14 0.34 -5.66
N THR A 313 -8.70 1.49 -6.01
CA THR A 313 -8.43 2.18 -7.28
C THR A 313 -7.94 3.58 -6.99
N ARG A 314 -7.13 4.15 -7.88
CA ARG A 314 -6.79 5.58 -7.76
C ARG A 314 -8.06 6.40 -7.99
N ALA A 315 -8.25 7.43 -7.16
CA ALA A 315 -9.39 8.32 -7.32
C ALA A 315 -9.39 8.96 -8.72
N PRO A 316 -10.56 9.16 -9.34
CA PRO A 316 -10.64 9.89 -10.58
C PRO A 316 -9.98 11.27 -10.43
N GLY A 317 -9.22 11.66 -11.45
CA GLY A 317 -8.56 12.96 -11.41
C GLY A 317 -7.04 12.90 -11.17
N ARG A 318 -6.46 11.76 -10.80
CA ARG A 318 -5.00 11.65 -10.64
C ARG A 318 -4.24 11.85 -11.95
N LEU A 319 -3.09 12.55 -11.84
CA LEU A 319 -2.19 12.76 -12.97
C LEU A 319 -1.39 11.48 -13.28
N SER A 320 -1.25 11.14 -14.55
CA SER A 320 -0.35 10.07 -14.99
C SER A 320 1.12 10.50 -14.82
N PRO A 321 2.09 9.56 -14.78
CA PRO A 321 3.51 9.90 -14.69
C PRO A 321 3.99 10.88 -15.78
N PRO A 322 3.59 10.76 -17.07
CA PRO A 322 3.93 11.74 -18.08
C PRO A 322 3.35 13.13 -17.80
N GLU A 323 2.09 13.22 -17.31
CA GLU A 323 1.47 14.49 -16.95
C GLU A 323 2.19 15.18 -15.79
N ARG A 324 2.59 14.42 -14.75
CA ARG A 324 3.40 14.94 -13.64
C ARG A 324 4.76 15.42 -14.10
N ALA A 325 5.45 14.62 -14.93
CA ALA A 325 6.75 14.99 -15.49
C ALA A 325 6.67 16.28 -16.28
N GLU A 326 5.61 16.46 -17.07
CA GLU A 326 5.39 17.68 -17.85
C GLU A 326 5.14 18.89 -16.94
N LEU A 327 4.33 18.77 -15.89
CA LEU A 327 4.12 19.86 -14.94
C LEU A 327 5.40 20.25 -14.19
N LEU A 328 6.21 19.26 -13.77
CA LEU A 328 7.50 19.52 -13.13
C LEU A 328 8.46 20.19 -14.09
N ARG A 329 8.50 19.76 -15.37
CA ARG A 329 9.31 20.41 -16.40
C ARG A 329 8.93 21.88 -16.60
N LEU A 330 7.62 22.15 -16.68
CA LEU A 330 7.10 23.51 -16.83
C LEU A 330 7.42 24.38 -15.59
N ALA A 331 7.22 23.82 -14.37
CA ALA A 331 7.56 24.50 -13.14
C ALA A 331 9.06 24.85 -13.08
N ARG A 332 9.94 23.89 -13.40
CA ARG A 332 11.40 24.09 -13.43
C ARG A 332 11.82 25.17 -14.43
N GLN A 333 11.31 25.10 -15.64
CA GLN A 333 11.60 26.12 -16.66
C GLN A 333 11.11 27.50 -16.26
N THR A 334 9.92 27.58 -15.64
CA THR A 334 9.33 28.84 -15.17
C THR A 334 10.13 29.45 -14.02
N VAL A 335 10.51 28.65 -13.02
CA VAL A 335 11.38 29.10 -11.90
C VAL A 335 12.70 29.62 -12.46
N THR A 336 13.35 28.85 -13.33
CA THR A 336 14.65 29.23 -13.93
C THR A 336 14.53 30.54 -14.70
N ALA A 337 13.55 30.66 -15.58
CA ALA A 337 13.35 31.87 -16.37
C ALA A 337 13.07 33.09 -15.50
N HIS A 338 12.21 32.95 -14.49
CA HIS A 338 11.87 34.03 -13.55
C HIS A 338 13.10 34.51 -12.76
N VAL A 339 13.85 33.57 -12.16
CA VAL A 339 15.01 33.89 -11.31
C VAL A 339 16.18 34.47 -12.12
N THR A 340 16.35 34.05 -13.38
CA THR A 340 17.40 34.54 -14.26
C THR A 340 17.00 35.74 -15.13
N GLY A 341 15.74 36.23 -15.03
CA GLY A 341 15.24 37.34 -15.82
C GLY A 341 15.05 37.01 -17.31
N GLN A 342 14.94 35.74 -17.66
CA GLN A 342 14.70 35.27 -19.02
C GLN A 342 13.20 35.26 -19.37
N PRO A 343 12.83 35.26 -20.67
CA PRO A 343 11.45 35.09 -21.08
C PRO A 343 10.84 33.79 -20.53
N LEU A 344 9.62 33.88 -20.03
CA LEU A 344 8.88 32.70 -19.55
C LEU A 344 8.64 31.70 -20.70
N PRO A 345 8.58 30.38 -20.40
CA PRO A 345 8.29 29.37 -21.39
C PRO A 345 6.92 29.62 -22.04
N GLN A 346 6.90 29.61 -23.36
CA GLN A 346 5.64 29.63 -24.12
C GLN A 346 5.17 28.19 -24.29
N VAL A 347 3.92 27.93 -23.95
CA VAL A 347 3.30 26.61 -24.04
C VAL A 347 2.21 26.65 -25.08
N ASP A 348 2.28 25.75 -26.06
CA ASP A 348 1.16 25.48 -26.95
C ASP A 348 0.20 24.51 -26.26
N PRO A 349 -1.02 24.94 -25.85
CA PRO A 349 -1.95 24.11 -25.14
C PRO A 349 -2.32 22.82 -25.89
N GLU A 350 -2.34 22.84 -27.21
CA GLU A 350 -2.73 21.69 -28.04
C GLU A 350 -1.73 20.54 -27.97
N THR A 351 -0.50 20.81 -27.53
CA THR A 351 0.53 19.80 -27.33
C THR A 351 0.43 19.11 -25.96
N LEU A 352 -0.36 19.67 -25.04
CA LEU A 352 -0.51 19.16 -23.69
C LEU A 352 -1.65 18.11 -23.58
N PRO A 353 -1.53 17.12 -22.71
CA PRO A 353 -2.64 16.25 -22.32
C PRO A 353 -3.88 17.06 -21.91
N GLU A 354 -5.06 16.56 -22.27
CA GLU A 354 -6.35 17.23 -21.99
C GLU A 354 -6.50 17.61 -20.52
N LYS A 355 -6.05 16.74 -19.62
CA LYS A 355 -6.15 16.96 -18.18
C LYS A 355 -5.34 18.16 -17.68
N LEU A 356 -4.19 18.45 -18.29
CA LEU A 356 -3.38 19.61 -17.94
C LEU A 356 -4.00 20.92 -18.45
N ARG A 357 -4.80 20.85 -19.50
CA ARG A 357 -5.59 21.96 -20.05
C ARG A 357 -6.89 22.22 -19.28
N GLY A 358 -7.34 21.21 -18.53
CA GLY A 358 -8.52 21.32 -17.66
C GLY A 358 -8.27 22.22 -16.45
N PRO A 359 -9.36 22.71 -15.80
CA PRO A 359 -9.25 23.53 -14.60
C PRO A 359 -8.60 22.75 -13.45
N GLY A 360 -7.62 23.37 -12.78
CA GLY A 360 -6.91 22.73 -11.67
C GLY A 360 -6.45 23.71 -10.60
N ALA A 361 -6.38 23.21 -9.37
CA ALA A 361 -5.82 23.93 -8.22
C ALA A 361 -4.55 23.21 -7.76
N CYS A 362 -3.51 23.96 -7.44
CA CYS A 362 -2.24 23.37 -7.02
C CYS A 362 -1.46 24.30 -6.09
N PHE A 363 -0.51 23.71 -5.36
CA PHE A 363 0.59 24.44 -4.72
C PHE A 363 1.90 24.07 -5.42
N VAL A 364 2.83 25.01 -5.46
CA VAL A 364 4.21 24.79 -5.86
C VAL A 364 5.11 25.11 -4.67
N THR A 365 5.90 24.13 -4.26
CA THR A 365 6.85 24.23 -3.15
C THR A 365 8.27 24.19 -3.69
N LEU A 366 9.09 25.10 -3.23
CA LEU A 366 10.53 25.18 -3.51
C LEU A 366 11.27 24.82 -2.22
N GLN A 367 12.20 23.90 -2.30
CA GLN A 367 13.06 23.48 -1.19
C GLN A 367 14.53 23.52 -1.61
N ASN A 368 15.41 23.80 -0.68
CA ASN A 368 16.86 23.72 -0.87
C ASN A 368 17.44 22.88 0.28
N HIS A 369 18.02 21.70 -0.03
CA HIS A 369 18.48 20.72 0.96
C HIS A 369 17.42 20.37 2.02
N GLY A 370 16.16 20.27 1.63
CA GLY A 370 15.03 19.98 2.52
C GLY A 370 14.49 21.19 3.29
N GLU A 371 15.12 22.35 3.20
CA GLU A 371 14.63 23.60 3.80
C GLU A 371 13.69 24.33 2.84
N LEU A 372 12.56 24.81 3.37
CA LEU A 372 11.57 25.54 2.60
C LEU A 372 12.13 26.87 2.10
N ARG A 373 11.98 27.13 0.78
CA ARG A 373 12.35 28.39 0.11
C ARG A 373 11.14 29.16 -0.42
N GLY A 374 10.01 28.52 -0.54
CA GLY A 374 8.72 29.12 -0.92
C GLY A 374 7.65 28.05 -1.14
N CYS A 375 6.42 28.42 -0.85
CA CYS A 375 5.26 27.54 -1.08
C CYS A 375 4.02 28.40 -1.27
N ILE A 376 3.54 28.51 -2.51
CA ILE A 376 2.36 29.29 -2.89
C ILE A 376 1.46 28.44 -3.78
N GLY A 377 0.14 28.67 -3.66
CA GLY A 377 -0.87 27.96 -4.43
C GLY A 377 -2.23 28.56 -4.34
N ASN A 378 -3.18 27.93 -5.03
CA ASN A 378 -4.59 28.26 -5.05
C ASN A 378 -5.42 27.03 -4.62
N MET A 379 -6.48 27.29 -3.84
CA MET A 379 -7.39 26.24 -3.33
C MET A 379 -8.53 25.92 -4.31
N VAL A 380 -8.82 26.82 -5.21
CA VAL A 380 -9.90 26.71 -6.19
C VAL A 380 -9.30 26.87 -7.59
N ALA A 381 -9.75 26.05 -8.52
CA ALA A 381 -9.33 26.14 -9.89
C ALA A 381 -9.81 27.46 -10.52
N GLU A 382 -8.87 28.27 -11.02
CA GLU A 382 -9.12 29.56 -11.68
C GLU A 382 -8.81 29.54 -13.18
N GLY A 383 -8.39 28.39 -13.70
CA GLY A 383 -8.00 28.18 -15.10
C GLY A 383 -7.27 26.86 -15.30
N PRO A 384 -6.63 26.66 -16.45
CA PRO A 384 -5.88 25.44 -16.76
C PRO A 384 -4.84 25.10 -15.71
N LEU A 385 -4.68 23.81 -15.43
CA LEU A 385 -3.74 23.34 -14.40
C LEU A 385 -2.28 23.72 -14.73
N TYR A 386 -1.86 23.60 -16.00
CA TYR A 386 -0.50 23.99 -16.39
C TYR A 386 -0.21 25.48 -16.17
N GLU A 387 -1.19 26.36 -16.41
CA GLU A 387 -1.05 27.80 -16.12
C GLU A 387 -1.00 28.07 -14.62
N ALA A 388 -1.82 27.36 -13.82
CA ALA A 388 -1.80 27.46 -12.37
C ALA A 388 -0.42 27.06 -11.81
N VAL A 389 0.18 25.99 -12.33
CA VAL A 389 1.54 25.57 -11.95
C VAL A 389 2.57 26.64 -12.29
N MET A 390 2.55 27.19 -13.48
CA MET A 390 3.50 28.24 -13.90
C MET A 390 3.35 29.50 -13.04
N ARG A 391 2.12 29.98 -12.84
CA ARG A 391 1.82 31.13 -11.99
C ARG A 391 2.27 30.93 -10.55
N ASN A 392 1.97 29.78 -9.96
CA ASN A 392 2.35 29.45 -8.59
C ASN A 392 3.85 29.20 -8.43
N ALA A 393 4.53 28.75 -9.48
CA ALA A 393 6.01 28.64 -9.50
C ALA A 393 6.69 30.01 -9.39
N ILE A 394 6.19 31.01 -10.12
CA ILE A 394 6.66 32.41 -9.98
C ILE A 394 6.35 32.94 -8.57
N ALA A 395 5.13 32.74 -8.12
CA ALA A 395 4.70 33.23 -6.81
C ALA A 395 5.49 32.59 -5.66
N ALA A 396 5.87 31.32 -5.78
CA ALA A 396 6.71 30.64 -4.81
C ALA A 396 8.11 31.23 -4.71
N CYS A 397 8.69 31.71 -5.83
CA CYS A 397 9.97 32.47 -5.80
C CYS A 397 9.85 33.80 -5.09
N GLN A 398 8.64 34.34 -5.01
CA GLN A 398 8.29 35.64 -4.41
C GLN A 398 7.49 35.47 -3.11
N ASP A 399 7.57 34.32 -2.46
CA ASP A 399 6.83 34.05 -1.22
C ASP A 399 7.13 35.15 -0.17
N PRO A 400 6.08 35.82 0.37
CA PRO A 400 6.23 36.91 1.32
C PRO A 400 7.08 36.60 2.56
N ARG A 401 7.16 35.32 2.93
CA ARG A 401 7.99 34.86 4.06
C ARG A 401 9.47 34.92 3.81
N PHE A 402 9.91 35.04 2.56
CA PHE A 402 11.31 34.98 2.11
C PHE A 402 11.72 36.19 1.28
N LEU A 403 10.96 37.32 1.32
CA LEU A 403 11.28 38.54 0.54
C LEU A 403 12.65 39.11 0.86
N ASP A 404 13.13 38.99 2.11
CA ASP A 404 14.46 39.44 2.53
C ASP A 404 15.57 38.47 2.09
N ASN A 405 15.22 37.29 1.62
CA ASN A 405 16.16 36.27 1.14
C ASN A 405 15.53 35.53 -0.07
N PRO A 406 15.36 36.19 -1.23
CA PRO A 406 14.72 35.59 -2.38
C PRO A 406 15.56 34.47 -2.98
N VAL A 407 14.93 33.59 -3.78
CA VAL A 407 15.62 32.53 -4.54
C VAL A 407 16.59 33.17 -5.52
N THR A 408 17.84 32.71 -5.55
CA THR A 408 18.93 33.25 -6.39
C THR A 408 19.29 32.28 -7.52
N PRO A 409 19.92 32.78 -8.62
CA PRO A 409 20.39 31.93 -9.70
C PRO A 409 21.36 30.81 -9.25
N GLN A 410 22.14 31.06 -8.22
CA GLN A 410 23.12 30.12 -7.67
C GLN A 410 22.49 28.92 -6.96
N GLU A 411 21.23 29.07 -6.51
CA GLU A 411 20.48 27.99 -5.84
C GLU A 411 19.76 27.07 -6.82
N LEU A 412 19.58 27.46 -8.08
CA LEU A 412 18.71 26.74 -9.02
C LEU A 412 19.04 25.25 -9.16
N ASP A 413 20.32 24.89 -9.16
CA ASP A 413 20.75 23.50 -9.28
C ASP A 413 20.51 22.68 -8.01
N GLN A 414 20.34 23.33 -6.87
CA GLN A 414 20.10 22.73 -5.57
C GLN A 414 18.61 22.73 -5.19
N LEU A 415 17.80 23.53 -5.88
CA LEU A 415 16.37 23.55 -5.64
C LEU A 415 15.73 22.23 -6.03
N HIS A 416 14.84 21.79 -5.17
CA HIS A 416 13.87 20.72 -5.43
C HIS A 416 12.49 21.33 -5.55
N ILE A 417 11.77 20.98 -6.61
CA ILE A 417 10.42 21.46 -6.89
C ILE A 417 9.43 20.33 -6.59
N GLU A 418 8.42 20.64 -5.77
CA GLU A 418 7.31 19.76 -5.47
C GLU A 418 6.00 20.45 -5.87
N ILE A 419 5.07 19.68 -6.44
CA ILE A 419 3.73 20.13 -6.82
C ILE A 419 2.71 19.32 -6.04
N SER A 420 1.78 20.02 -5.37
CA SER A 420 0.59 19.44 -4.75
C SER A 420 -0.63 19.77 -5.61
N TYR A 421 -1.13 18.81 -6.40
CA TYR A 421 -2.36 18.95 -7.17
C TYR A 421 -3.56 18.59 -6.29
N LEU A 422 -4.58 19.47 -6.23
CA LEU A 422 -5.69 19.36 -5.28
C LEU A 422 -6.96 18.84 -5.94
N THR A 423 -7.71 18.02 -5.20
CA THR A 423 -9.10 17.72 -5.55
C THR A 423 -10.00 18.92 -5.21
N PRO A 424 -11.20 19.02 -5.84
CA PRO A 424 -12.18 20.01 -5.44
C PRO A 424 -12.52 19.93 -3.95
N LEU A 425 -12.78 21.11 -3.34
CA LEU A 425 -13.21 21.21 -1.95
C LEU A 425 -14.55 20.48 -1.74
N LYS A 426 -14.63 19.69 -0.67
CA LYS A 426 -15.84 18.99 -0.23
C LYS A 426 -16.19 19.43 1.18
N ARG A 427 -17.44 19.88 1.38
CA ARG A 427 -17.96 20.25 2.71
C ARG A 427 -17.96 19.01 3.63
N VAL A 428 -17.33 19.15 4.80
CA VAL A 428 -17.33 18.16 5.89
C VAL A 428 -18.60 18.35 6.71
N LYS A 429 -19.38 17.29 6.86
CA LYS A 429 -20.61 17.30 7.66
C LYS A 429 -20.35 16.90 9.11
N SER A 430 -19.35 16.08 9.35
CA SER A 430 -18.96 15.59 10.67
C SER A 430 -17.44 15.42 10.73
N PRO A 431 -16.78 15.78 11.85
CA PRO A 431 -15.34 15.60 12.02
C PRO A 431 -14.86 14.18 11.74
N GLU A 432 -15.69 13.17 11.95
CA GLU A 432 -15.39 11.75 11.72
C GLU A 432 -15.11 11.42 10.24
N GLU A 433 -15.57 12.27 9.32
CA GLU A 433 -15.27 12.15 7.88
C GLU A 433 -13.81 12.49 7.55
N ILE A 434 -13.11 13.19 8.45
CA ILE A 434 -11.73 13.64 8.24
C ILE A 434 -10.77 12.47 8.52
N VAL A 435 -9.95 12.14 7.54
CA VAL A 435 -8.90 11.12 7.64
C VAL A 435 -7.56 11.82 7.58
N VAL A 436 -6.82 11.77 8.70
CA VAL A 436 -5.47 12.35 8.80
C VAL A 436 -4.52 11.65 7.82
N GLY A 437 -3.70 12.44 7.12
CA GLY A 437 -2.78 11.94 6.09
C GLY A 437 -3.42 11.79 4.69
N ARG A 438 -4.76 11.78 4.60
CA ARG A 438 -5.50 11.77 3.33
C ARG A 438 -6.09 13.14 3.02
N HIS A 439 -6.79 13.72 3.99
CA HIS A 439 -7.47 15.00 3.81
C HIS A 439 -6.58 16.17 4.22
N GLY A 440 -6.54 17.21 3.38
CA GLY A 440 -6.23 18.55 3.78
C GLY A 440 -7.50 19.26 4.28
N LEU A 441 -7.36 20.29 5.08
CA LEU A 441 -8.47 21.04 5.64
C LEU A 441 -8.40 22.51 5.26
N LEU A 442 -9.56 23.06 4.92
CA LEU A 442 -9.82 24.50 4.85
C LEU A 442 -10.89 24.82 5.90
N ILE A 443 -10.53 25.63 6.90
CA ILE A 443 -11.48 26.12 7.91
C ILE A 443 -11.71 27.61 7.70
N GLY A 444 -12.98 28.01 7.66
CA GLY A 444 -13.42 29.40 7.52
C GLY A 444 -14.44 29.81 8.57
N LEU A 445 -14.27 30.99 9.18
CA LEU A 445 -15.21 31.62 10.11
C LEU A 445 -15.01 33.13 10.05
N ASP A 446 -16.09 33.90 9.96
CA ASP A 446 -16.10 35.38 9.97
C ASP A 446 -15.13 36.02 8.97
N GLY A 447 -15.05 35.45 7.76
CA GLY A 447 -14.17 35.95 6.69
C GLY A 447 -12.69 35.53 6.82
N ARG A 448 -12.30 34.94 7.95
CA ARG A 448 -10.96 34.37 8.14
C ARG A 448 -10.92 32.95 7.59
N ARG A 449 -9.77 32.58 6.96
CA ARG A 449 -9.60 31.23 6.41
C ARG A 449 -8.19 30.74 6.69
N GLY A 450 -8.06 29.46 7.03
CA GLY A 450 -6.78 28.76 7.19
C GLY A 450 -6.82 27.43 6.49
N VAL A 451 -5.68 27.08 5.88
CA VAL A 451 -5.52 25.82 5.17
C VAL A 451 -4.29 25.07 5.68
N LEU A 452 -4.43 23.79 5.81
CA LEU A 452 -3.31 22.86 6.01
C LEU A 452 -3.44 21.69 5.03
N LEU A 453 -2.34 21.37 4.38
CA LEU A 453 -2.24 20.24 3.45
C LEU A 453 -2.21 18.90 4.21
N PRO A 454 -2.60 17.78 3.57
CA PRO A 454 -2.69 16.47 4.23
C PRO A 454 -1.39 16.02 4.90
N GLN A 455 -0.24 16.26 4.24
CA GLN A 455 1.07 15.84 4.72
C GLN A 455 1.47 16.51 6.03
N VAL A 456 1.05 17.75 6.28
CA VAL A 456 1.43 18.50 7.48
C VAL A 456 0.97 17.81 8.76
N ALA A 457 -0.29 17.35 8.78
CA ALA A 457 -0.82 16.65 9.95
C ALA A 457 -0.15 15.29 10.15
N TYR A 458 0.10 14.60 9.06
CA TYR A 458 0.76 13.30 9.06
C TYR A 458 2.23 13.37 9.55
N GLU A 459 3.03 14.27 9.00
CA GLU A 459 4.44 14.44 9.37
C GLU A 459 4.62 14.84 10.83
N ARG A 460 3.65 15.54 11.39
CA ARG A 460 3.63 15.98 12.78
C ARG A 460 2.99 14.98 13.75
N GLY A 461 2.41 13.88 13.24
CA GLY A 461 1.75 12.86 14.04
C GLY A 461 0.49 13.38 14.76
N TRP A 462 -0.20 14.35 14.18
CA TRP A 462 -1.40 14.94 14.80
C TRP A 462 -2.58 13.99 14.73
N THR A 463 -3.36 14.00 15.80
CA THR A 463 -4.72 13.44 15.82
C THR A 463 -5.65 14.32 14.97
N ARG A 464 -6.84 13.80 14.65
CA ARG A 464 -7.88 14.57 13.95
C ARG A 464 -8.26 15.87 14.66
N GLU A 465 -8.39 15.83 15.98
CA GLU A 465 -8.73 17.02 16.77
C GLU A 465 -7.59 18.05 16.78
N GLU A 466 -6.36 17.60 16.91
CA GLU A 466 -5.19 18.49 16.80
C GLU A 466 -5.10 19.08 15.40
N PHE A 467 -5.37 18.33 14.37
CA PHE A 467 -5.38 18.83 12.99
C PHE A 467 -6.42 19.94 12.78
N LEU A 468 -7.65 19.74 13.28
CA LEU A 468 -8.71 20.77 13.27
C LEU A 468 -8.28 22.01 14.05
N THR A 469 -7.73 21.83 15.25
CA THR A 469 -7.24 22.91 16.12
C THR A 469 -6.13 23.72 15.45
N GLN A 470 -5.14 23.04 14.87
CA GLN A 470 -4.01 23.69 14.18
C GLN A 470 -4.47 24.42 12.91
N THR A 471 -5.48 23.89 12.22
CA THR A 471 -6.08 24.58 11.07
C THR A 471 -6.82 25.83 11.48
N CYS A 472 -7.50 25.85 12.65
CA CYS A 472 -8.07 27.05 13.24
C CYS A 472 -6.98 28.10 13.55
N PHE A 473 -5.89 27.71 14.19
CA PHE A 473 -4.75 28.62 14.44
C PHE A 473 -4.18 29.19 13.14
N LYS A 474 -4.09 28.36 12.10
CA LYS A 474 -3.66 28.82 10.77
C LYS A 474 -4.59 29.86 10.16
N ALA A 475 -5.90 29.81 10.51
CA ALA A 475 -6.90 30.81 10.14
C ALA A 475 -6.87 32.08 11.02
N GLY A 476 -6.03 32.11 12.06
CA GLY A 476 -6.08 33.19 13.10
C GLY A 476 -7.31 33.11 13.97
N LEU A 477 -7.87 31.90 14.14
CA LEU A 477 -9.07 31.63 14.96
C LEU A 477 -8.66 30.93 16.27
N PRO A 478 -9.55 31.00 17.32
CA PRO A 478 -9.41 30.12 18.49
C PRO A 478 -9.33 28.64 18.10
N GLY A 479 -8.56 27.83 18.85
CA GLY A 479 -8.32 26.44 18.51
C GLY A 479 -9.55 25.52 18.52
N ASP A 480 -10.62 25.94 19.19
CA ASP A 480 -11.90 25.24 19.27
C ASP A 480 -12.98 25.83 18.33
N ALA A 481 -12.63 26.83 17.52
CA ALA A 481 -13.56 27.48 16.59
C ALA A 481 -14.22 26.51 15.61
N TRP A 482 -13.57 25.39 15.27
CA TRP A 482 -14.14 24.35 14.41
C TRP A 482 -15.39 23.65 14.99
N LYS A 483 -15.65 23.82 16.31
CA LYS A 483 -16.85 23.28 17.00
C LYS A 483 -18.07 24.20 16.87
N LEU A 484 -17.88 25.42 16.41
CA LEU A 484 -18.95 26.38 16.24
C LEU A 484 -19.83 26.01 15.03
N PRO A 485 -21.16 26.15 15.14
CA PRO A 485 -22.08 25.83 14.04
C PRO A 485 -21.84 26.65 12.77
N GLU A 486 -21.31 27.86 12.91
CA GLU A 486 -21.01 28.77 11.81
C GLU A 486 -19.68 28.48 11.13
N ALA A 487 -18.82 27.66 11.75
CA ALA A 487 -17.55 27.29 11.18
C ALA A 487 -17.74 26.42 9.92
N GLN A 488 -17.12 26.83 8.85
CA GLN A 488 -17.14 26.09 7.61
C GLN A 488 -15.88 25.24 7.52
N ILE A 489 -16.05 23.92 7.47
CA ILE A 489 -14.95 22.97 7.32
C ILE A 489 -15.10 22.31 5.96
N ASP A 490 -14.13 22.52 5.10
CA ASP A 490 -14.02 21.80 3.82
C ASP A 490 -12.78 20.93 3.83
N CYS A 491 -12.87 19.74 3.27
CA CYS A 491 -11.72 18.86 3.05
C CYS A 491 -11.42 18.73 1.55
N PHE A 492 -10.19 18.40 1.25
CA PHE A 492 -9.69 18.09 -0.09
C PHE A 492 -8.60 17.02 0.03
N GLU A 493 -8.29 16.39 -1.08
CA GLU A 493 -7.13 15.50 -1.17
C GLU A 493 -6.05 16.16 -2.04
N ALA A 494 -4.79 15.81 -1.80
CA ALA A 494 -3.68 16.32 -2.57
C ALA A 494 -2.88 15.16 -3.17
N GLU A 495 -2.57 15.27 -4.44
CA GLU A 495 -1.58 14.45 -5.09
C GLU A 495 -0.25 15.20 -5.09
N VAL A 496 0.70 14.72 -4.29
CA VAL A 496 2.01 15.34 -4.13
C VAL A 496 3.04 14.59 -4.96
N PHE A 497 3.80 15.30 -5.77
CA PHE A 497 4.89 14.74 -6.57
C PHE A 497 5.99 15.79 -6.76
N GLY A 498 7.23 15.34 -6.77
CA GLY A 498 8.40 16.18 -6.87
C GLY A 498 9.40 15.68 -7.90
N GLU A 499 10.41 16.49 -8.14
CA GLU A 499 11.56 16.09 -8.94
C GLU A 499 12.29 14.91 -8.26
N PRO A 500 13.02 14.06 -9.01
CA PRO A 500 13.87 13.04 -8.40
C PRO A 500 14.86 13.66 -7.41
N GLU A 501 15.06 13.04 -6.27
CA GLU A 501 16.15 13.42 -5.35
C GLU A 501 17.49 13.25 -6.11
N LYS A 502 18.30 14.32 -6.14
CA LYS A 502 19.61 14.34 -6.80
C LYS A 502 20.67 13.66 -5.95
#